data_5b4e642ce593c486a6bd540d1bfb218c
#
_entry.id   5b4e642ce593c486a6bd540d1bfb218c
#
_cell.length_a   1.000
_cell.length_b   1.000
_cell.length_c   1.000
_cell.angle_alpha   90.00
_cell.angle_beta   90.00
_cell.angle_gamma   90.00
#
_symmetry.space_group_name_H-M   'P 1'
#
loop_
_entity.id
_entity.type
_entity.pdbx_description
1 polymer ?
#
loop_
_entity_poly.entity_id
_entity_poly.type
_entity_poly.pdbx_seq_one_letter_code
_entity_poly.pdbx_strand_id
1 'polypeptide(L)'
;KIIRDRKSSSSGESYTKKLLIDKKLSVAKVKEEIGELIEAVEQDSNKIHEAADVIYHLMVYLEANNIKIEDVMSELKKRQK
;
A
#
# COMPACT_ATOMS: atom_id res chain seq x y z
N LYS A 1 8.87 -1.72 6.02
CA LYS A 1 9.32 -0.94 7.17
C LYS A 1 8.18 -0.19 7.86
N ILE A 2 7.34 0.50 7.09
CA ILE A 2 6.17 1.16 7.65
C ILE A 2 5.27 0.15 8.34
N ILE A 3 5.09 -1.00 7.72
CA ILE A 3 4.28 -2.07 8.29
C ILE A 3 4.92 -2.57 9.60
N ARG A 4 6.23 -2.69 9.62
CA ARG A 4 6.95 -3.13 10.81
C ARG A 4 6.81 -2.11 11.94
N ASP A 5 6.93 -0.83 11.61
CA ASP A 5 6.80 0.23 12.61
C ASP A 5 5.41 0.22 13.24
N ARG A 6 4.39 -0.08 12.46
CA ARG A 6 3.02 -0.12 12.97
C ARG A 6 2.76 -1.28 13.90
N LYS A 7 3.60 -2.30 13.87
CA LYS A 7 3.47 -3.41 14.81
C LYS A 7 3.70 -2.98 16.25
N SER A 8 4.40 -1.89 16.46
CA SER A 8 4.63 -1.37 17.81
C SER A 8 3.45 -0.55 18.32
N SER A 9 2.52 -0.21 17.45
CA SER A 9 1.31 0.55 17.79
C SER A 9 0.10 -0.37 17.73
N SER A 10 -0.65 -0.48 18.82
CA SER A 10 -1.78 -1.40 18.88
C SER A 10 -2.82 -1.10 17.80
N SER A 11 -3.14 0.17 17.55
CA SER A 11 -4.14 0.52 16.55
C SER A 11 -3.61 0.28 15.14
N GLY A 12 -2.36 0.64 14.88
CA GLY A 12 -1.74 0.39 13.59
C GLY A 12 -1.59 -1.10 13.31
N GLU A 13 -1.24 -1.85 14.37
CA GLU A 13 -1.11 -3.29 14.25
C GLU A 13 -2.46 -3.93 13.93
N SER A 14 -3.52 -3.51 14.59
CA SER A 14 -4.86 -4.04 14.34
C SER A 14 -5.31 -3.76 12.91
N TYR A 15 -5.08 -2.57 12.42
CA TYR A 15 -5.47 -2.21 11.07
C TYR A 15 -4.70 -3.02 10.03
N THR A 16 -3.39 -3.09 10.17
CA THR A 16 -2.55 -3.85 9.25
C THR A 16 -2.93 -5.32 9.28
N LYS A 17 -3.13 -5.87 10.47
CA LYS A 17 -3.52 -7.25 10.63
C LYS A 17 -4.86 -7.53 9.94
N LYS A 18 -5.80 -6.62 10.08
CA LYS A 18 -7.10 -6.75 9.44
C LYS A 18 -6.96 -6.78 7.91
N LEU A 19 -6.12 -5.91 7.37
CA LEU A 19 -5.87 -5.89 5.93
C LEU A 19 -5.20 -7.17 5.44
N LEU A 20 -4.32 -7.74 6.25
CA LEU A 20 -3.63 -8.97 5.87
C LEU A 20 -4.58 -10.16 5.84
N ILE A 21 -5.59 -10.15 6.69
CA ILE A 21 -6.56 -11.25 6.80
C ILE A 21 -7.72 -11.06 5.83
N ASP A 22 -8.24 -9.85 5.73
CA ASP A 22 -9.41 -9.57 4.91
C ASP A 22 -8.96 -9.03 3.55
N LYS A 23 -8.81 -9.94 2.60
CA LYS A 23 -8.31 -9.60 1.26
C LYS A 23 -9.27 -8.70 0.49
N LYS A 24 -10.58 -8.84 0.73
CA LYS A 24 -11.56 -7.99 0.07
C LYS A 24 -11.42 -6.55 0.54
N LEU A 25 -11.22 -6.37 1.84
CA LEU A 25 -10.99 -5.03 2.39
C LEU A 25 -9.70 -4.43 1.83
N SER A 26 -8.65 -5.24 1.75
CA SER A 26 -7.37 -4.79 1.24
C SER A 26 -7.49 -4.31 -0.21
N VAL A 27 -8.20 -5.06 -1.05
CA VAL A 27 -8.45 -4.67 -2.44
C VAL A 27 -9.23 -3.36 -2.50
N ALA A 28 -10.28 -3.24 -1.69
CA ALA A 28 -11.10 -2.04 -1.66
C ALA A 28 -10.28 -0.81 -1.27
N LYS A 29 -9.40 -0.98 -0.28
CA LYS A 29 -8.57 0.13 0.18
C LYS A 29 -7.55 0.55 -0.87
N VAL A 30 -6.94 -0.41 -1.58
CA VAL A 30 -6.01 -0.07 -2.64
C VAL A 30 -6.71 0.75 -3.72
N LYS A 31 -7.89 0.32 -4.14
CA LYS A 31 -8.65 1.05 -5.16
C LYS A 31 -9.04 2.43 -4.69
N GLU A 32 -9.45 2.55 -3.44
CA GLU A 32 -9.84 3.82 -2.85
C GLU A 32 -8.67 4.80 -2.82
N GLU A 33 -7.50 4.33 -2.36
CA GLU A 33 -6.33 5.19 -2.24
C GLU A 33 -5.80 5.63 -3.59
N ILE A 34 -5.88 4.77 -4.61
CA ILE A 34 -5.48 5.16 -5.95
C ILE A 34 -6.37 6.30 -6.45
N GLY A 35 -7.68 6.19 -6.21
CA GLY A 35 -8.61 7.25 -6.59
C GLY A 35 -8.29 8.55 -5.89
N GLU A 36 -7.96 8.48 -4.60
CA GLU A 36 -7.61 9.68 -3.83
C GLU A 36 -6.32 10.32 -4.32
N LEU A 37 -5.35 9.50 -4.73
CA LEU A 37 -4.12 10.04 -5.28
C LEU A 37 -4.38 10.76 -6.59
N ILE A 38 -5.18 10.17 -7.47
CA ILE A 38 -5.51 10.80 -8.74
C ILE A 38 -6.19 12.15 -8.50
N GLU A 39 -7.14 12.19 -7.58
CA GLU A 39 -7.84 13.41 -7.23
C GLU A 39 -6.89 14.46 -6.67
N ALA A 40 -5.96 14.02 -5.80
CA ALA A 40 -4.99 14.93 -5.21
C ALA A 40 -4.08 15.55 -6.26
N VAL A 41 -3.69 14.77 -7.26
CA VAL A 41 -2.86 15.27 -8.35
C VAL A 41 -3.64 16.29 -9.17
N GLU A 42 -4.90 16.01 -9.47
CA GLU A 42 -5.75 16.92 -10.23
C GLU A 42 -5.99 18.23 -9.50
N GLN A 43 -6.11 18.17 -8.19
CA GLN A 43 -6.35 19.36 -7.35
C GLN A 43 -5.06 19.99 -6.84
N ASP A 44 -3.92 19.41 -7.15
CA ASP A 44 -2.61 19.88 -6.71
C ASP A 44 -2.54 20.02 -5.19
N SER A 45 -2.97 18.99 -4.48
CA SER A 45 -2.99 19.00 -3.00
C SER A 45 -2.63 17.64 -2.44
N ASN A 46 -1.81 17.63 -1.39
CA ASN A 46 -1.49 16.41 -0.62
C ASN A 46 -1.01 15.22 -1.45
N LYS A 47 -0.39 15.49 -2.59
CA LYS A 47 0.00 14.43 -3.53
C LYS A 47 0.97 13.42 -2.91
N ILE A 48 1.93 13.89 -2.14
CA ILE A 48 2.93 13.01 -1.55
C ILE A 48 2.30 12.15 -0.47
N HIS A 49 1.41 12.74 0.33
CA HIS A 49 0.70 12.01 1.37
C HIS A 49 -0.15 10.89 0.75
N GLU A 50 -0.91 11.21 -0.29
CA GLU A 50 -1.77 10.21 -0.94
C GLU A 50 -0.95 9.16 -1.66
N ALA A 51 0.18 9.53 -2.25
CA ALA A 51 1.06 8.55 -2.88
C ALA A 51 1.62 7.58 -1.84
N ALA A 52 1.99 8.09 -0.66
CA ALA A 52 2.48 7.23 0.41
C ALA A 52 1.39 6.26 0.88
N ASP A 53 0.15 6.72 0.96
CA ASP A 53 -0.97 5.86 1.35
C ASP A 53 -1.19 4.75 0.32
N VAL A 54 -1.08 5.07 -0.97
CA VAL A 54 -1.21 4.07 -2.01
C VAL A 54 -0.13 3.00 -1.87
N ILE A 55 1.11 3.43 -1.68
CA ILE A 55 2.22 2.49 -1.56
C ILE A 55 2.05 1.62 -0.32
N TYR A 56 1.63 2.22 0.80
CA TYR A 56 1.41 1.46 2.02
C TYR A 56 0.37 0.35 1.80
N HIS A 57 -0.80 0.72 1.27
CA HIS A 57 -1.86 -0.27 1.08
C HIS A 57 -1.50 -1.31 0.03
N LEU A 58 -0.76 -0.89 -0.99
CA LEU A 58 -0.29 -1.82 -2.01
C LEU A 58 0.67 -2.85 -1.42
N MET A 59 1.61 -2.39 -0.58
CA MET A 59 2.56 -3.28 0.06
C MET A 59 1.86 -4.30 0.96
N VAL A 60 0.86 -3.84 1.71
CA VAL A 60 0.09 -4.75 2.56
C VAL A 60 -0.67 -5.77 1.71
N TYR A 61 -1.25 -5.31 0.62
CA TYR A 61 -1.98 -6.20 -0.28
C TYR A 61 -1.06 -7.27 -0.87
N LEU A 62 0.14 -6.88 -1.30
CA LEU A 62 1.12 -7.83 -1.82
C LEU A 62 1.50 -8.85 -0.76
N GLU A 63 1.75 -8.37 0.46
CA GLU A 63 2.12 -9.26 1.56
C GLU A 63 0.98 -10.24 1.86
N ALA A 64 -0.25 -9.78 1.83
CA ALA A 64 -1.41 -10.63 2.10
C ALA A 64 -1.56 -11.75 1.08
N ASN A 65 -1.00 -11.56 -0.11
CA ASN A 65 -1.08 -12.54 -1.18
C ASN A 65 0.26 -13.26 -1.42
N ASN A 66 1.18 -13.14 -0.46
CA ASN A 66 2.47 -13.81 -0.51
C ASN A 66 3.32 -13.40 -1.70
N ILE A 67 3.16 -12.16 -2.14
CA ILE A 67 3.96 -11.58 -3.22
C ILE A 67 5.07 -10.77 -2.59
N LYS A 68 6.32 -11.14 -2.85
CA LYS A 68 7.46 -10.45 -2.27
C LYS A 68 7.75 -9.17 -3.03
N ILE A 69 7.91 -8.07 -2.29
CA ILE A 69 8.21 -6.79 -2.92
C ILE A 69 9.54 -6.84 -3.70
N GLU A 70 10.47 -7.65 -3.23
CA GLU A 70 11.75 -7.83 -3.92
C GLU A 70 11.56 -8.38 -5.33
N ASP A 71 10.61 -9.29 -5.49
CA ASP A 71 10.33 -9.88 -6.79
C ASP A 71 9.70 -8.84 -7.72
N VAL A 72 8.84 -7.98 -7.17
CA VAL A 72 8.23 -6.90 -7.93
C VAL A 72 9.30 -5.90 -8.39
N MET A 73 10.20 -5.52 -7.50
CA MET A 73 11.28 -4.61 -7.83
C MET A 73 12.21 -5.20 -8.88
N SER A 74 12.47 -6.50 -8.77
CA SER A 74 13.30 -7.20 -9.74
C SER A 74 12.69 -7.16 -11.13
N GLU A 75 11.38 -7.35 -11.20
CA GLU A 75 10.67 -7.31 -12.48
C GLU A 75 10.71 -5.92 -13.08
N LEU A 76 10.54 -4.89 -12.26
CA LEU A 76 10.62 -3.51 -12.73
C LEU A 76 12.00 -3.22 -13.30
N LYS A 77 13.05 -3.70 -12.63
CA LYS A 77 14.42 -3.50 -13.08
C LYS A 77 14.65 -4.16 -14.44
N LYS A 78 14.09 -5.36 -14.63
CA LYS A 78 14.20 -6.05 -15.92
C LYS A 78 13.56 -5.26 -17.05
N ARG A 79 12.49 -4.53 -16.76
CA ARG A 79 11.77 -3.75 -17.77
C ARG A 79 12.45 -2.42 -18.09
N GLN A 80 13.36 -1.98 -17.25
CA GLN A 80 14.14 -0.78 -17.51
C GLN A 80 15.17 -1.06 -18.59
N LYS A 81 15.28 -0.14 -19.53
CA LYS A 81 16.27 -0.28 -20.60
C LYS A 81 17.09 0.97 -20.73
#